data_da968d7dcd2bf99ea37d032285cd7832
#
_entry.id   da968d7dcd2bf99ea37d032285cd7832
#
_cell.length_a   1.000
_cell.length_b   1.000
_cell.length_c   1.000
_cell.angle_alpha   90.00
_cell.angle_beta   90.00
_cell.angle_gamma   90.00
#
_symmetry.space_group_name_H-M   'P 1'
#
loop_
_entity.id
_entity.type
_entity.pdbx_description
1 polymer ?
#
loop_
_entity_poly.entity_id
_entity_poly.type
_entity_poly.pdbx_seq_one_letter_code
_entity_poly.pdbx_strand_id
1 'polypeptide(L)'
;MQGTEDGNDPVSFDSEYSYIQSVWVGPEIGPDELLRETTPELIDEDAGFANPLPVEAVGPYRTPESRTLGTQQEDILRPLVERGLYPGFLEAGPRELLRLDPCGVRAAIVAVGGTAPGTNAVIHAIVRRHTRYVEASVERWEQRGRQGQRPACTGPLFGFLNGFEGLMAPQPWPAAAVPGPMELTLEETAKWRDTAGCQLGLSRYDFSAGDLVHQAAENVIAADLDIVYVIGGDGGMQGAKRLWEALRNHPKGLDVSVV
;
A
#
# COMPACT_ATOMS: atom_id res chain seq x y z
N MET A 1 -60.88 19.58 -19.87
CA MET A 1 -60.39 18.33 -19.30
C MET A 1 -59.28 17.83 -20.21
N GLN A 2 -58.09 18.18 -19.89
CA GLN A 2 -56.88 17.64 -20.56
C GLN A 2 -55.90 17.34 -19.43
N GLY A 3 -55.54 16.06 -19.33
CA GLY A 3 -54.61 15.57 -18.33
C GLY A 3 -53.19 15.98 -18.70
N THR A 4 -52.51 16.45 -17.72
CA THR A 4 -51.04 16.65 -17.74
C THR A 4 -50.40 15.30 -17.52
N GLU A 5 -49.73 14.79 -18.54
CA GLU A 5 -48.77 13.67 -18.39
C GLU A 5 -47.52 14.21 -17.71
N ASP A 6 -47.30 13.71 -16.50
CA ASP A 6 -46.03 13.89 -15.81
C ASP A 6 -44.93 13.07 -16.55
N GLY A 7 -44.14 13.79 -17.32
CA GLY A 7 -42.92 13.24 -17.93
C GLY A 7 -41.85 12.97 -16.89
N ASN A 8 -41.83 11.76 -16.38
CA ASN A 8 -40.66 11.24 -15.62
C ASN A 8 -39.80 10.46 -16.58
N ASP A 9 -39.05 11.17 -17.42
CA ASP A 9 -38.01 10.55 -18.21
C ASP A 9 -36.88 10.12 -17.25
N PRO A 10 -36.43 8.85 -17.31
CA PRO A 10 -35.27 8.45 -16.55
C PRO A 10 -34.07 9.23 -17.03
N VAL A 11 -33.50 10.03 -16.14
CA VAL A 11 -32.23 10.70 -16.38
C VAL A 11 -31.25 9.65 -16.86
N SER A 12 -30.86 9.70 -18.13
CA SER A 12 -29.83 8.83 -18.66
C SER A 12 -28.49 9.23 -18.03
N PHE A 13 -27.99 8.39 -17.16
CA PHE A 13 -26.68 8.52 -16.49
C PHE A 13 -25.49 8.25 -17.45
N ASP A 14 -25.74 8.16 -18.75
CA ASP A 14 -24.76 7.55 -19.70
C ASP A 14 -23.65 8.50 -20.20
N SER A 15 -23.67 9.78 -19.92
CA SER A 15 -22.67 10.68 -20.55
C SER A 15 -21.54 11.17 -19.65
N GLU A 16 -21.70 11.19 -18.34
CA GLU A 16 -20.65 11.66 -17.42
C GLU A 16 -19.81 10.52 -16.79
N TYR A 17 -20.35 9.31 -16.73
CA TYR A 17 -19.64 8.14 -16.19
C TYR A 17 -18.81 7.36 -17.22
N SER A 18 -18.97 7.63 -18.51
CA SER A 18 -18.14 7.00 -19.56
C SER A 18 -16.64 7.37 -19.46
N TYR A 19 -16.34 8.49 -18.80
CA TYR A 19 -14.95 8.90 -18.57
C TYR A 19 -14.25 8.08 -17.47
N ILE A 20 -14.99 7.55 -16.50
CA ILE A 20 -14.45 6.72 -15.42
C ILE A 20 -14.26 5.27 -15.88
N GLN A 21 -15.10 4.78 -16.79
CA GLN A 21 -14.96 3.42 -17.36
C GLN A 21 -13.73 3.27 -18.26
N SER A 22 -13.22 4.36 -18.87
CA SER A 22 -12.06 4.29 -19.77
C SER A 22 -10.70 4.33 -19.06
N VAL A 23 -10.65 4.58 -17.75
CA VAL A 23 -9.40 4.71 -16.99
C VAL A 23 -8.92 3.37 -16.41
N TRP A 24 -9.77 2.35 -16.34
CA TRP A 24 -9.42 1.02 -15.85
C TRP A 24 -9.32 -0.02 -16.97
N VAL A 25 -8.39 0.18 -17.88
CA VAL A 25 -7.99 -0.89 -18.80
C VAL A 25 -6.79 -1.62 -18.20
N GLY A 26 -7.05 -2.30 -17.08
CA GLY A 26 -6.27 -3.47 -16.75
C GLY A 26 -6.67 -4.61 -17.67
N PRO A 27 -5.90 -5.68 -17.79
CA PRO A 27 -6.31 -6.86 -18.53
C PRO A 27 -7.71 -7.28 -18.04
N GLU A 28 -8.58 -7.68 -18.96
CA GLU A 28 -9.93 -8.16 -18.63
C GLU A 28 -9.81 -9.31 -17.62
N ILE A 29 -10.00 -9.00 -16.35
CA ILE A 29 -9.97 -10.00 -15.28
C ILE A 29 -11.31 -10.70 -15.28
N GLY A 30 -11.31 -12.01 -15.52
CA GLY A 30 -12.53 -12.83 -15.41
C GLY A 30 -13.00 -12.97 -13.96
N PRO A 31 -14.30 -13.35 -13.73
CA PRO A 31 -14.86 -13.48 -12.39
C PRO A 31 -14.06 -14.39 -11.45
N ASP A 32 -13.57 -15.52 -11.93
CA ASP A 32 -12.82 -16.47 -11.09
C ASP A 32 -11.40 -15.97 -10.78
N GLU A 33 -10.80 -15.19 -11.67
CA GLU A 33 -9.51 -14.53 -11.43
C GLU A 33 -9.65 -13.41 -10.40
N LEU A 34 -10.70 -12.59 -10.51
CA LEU A 34 -11.00 -11.56 -9.51
C LEU A 34 -11.21 -12.17 -8.13
N LEU A 35 -11.96 -13.27 -8.04
CA LEU A 35 -12.19 -13.96 -6.78
C LEU A 35 -10.87 -14.45 -6.17
N ARG A 36 -9.98 -15.01 -6.97
CA ARG A 36 -8.64 -15.45 -6.52
C ARG A 36 -7.79 -14.29 -6.05
N GLU A 37 -7.78 -13.16 -6.77
CA GLU A 37 -7.00 -11.97 -6.40
C GLU A 37 -7.53 -11.29 -5.14
N THR A 38 -8.84 -11.37 -4.89
CA THR A 38 -9.47 -10.76 -3.71
C THR A 38 -9.56 -11.69 -2.51
N THR A 39 -9.16 -12.97 -2.64
CA THR A 39 -9.11 -13.89 -1.51
C THR A 39 -7.90 -13.55 -0.63
N PRO A 40 -8.08 -13.13 0.62
CA PRO A 40 -6.98 -12.71 1.46
C PRO A 40 -6.18 -13.90 1.98
N GLU A 41 -4.91 -13.70 2.13
CA GLU A 41 -4.10 -14.52 3.03
C GLU A 41 -4.36 -14.03 4.46
N LEU A 42 -5.07 -14.82 5.25
CA LEU A 42 -5.31 -14.51 6.65
C LEU A 42 -4.02 -14.76 7.44
N ILE A 43 -3.76 -13.87 8.40
CA ILE A 43 -2.67 -14.07 9.36
C ILE A 43 -3.11 -15.17 10.31
N ASP A 44 -2.27 -16.19 10.48
CA ASP A 44 -2.43 -17.17 11.55
C ASP A 44 -2.39 -16.44 12.89
N GLU A 45 -3.39 -16.66 13.74
CA GLU A 45 -3.48 -16.00 15.05
C GLU A 45 -2.25 -16.29 15.93
N ASP A 46 -1.66 -17.47 15.77
CA ASP A 46 -0.46 -17.87 16.51
C ASP A 46 0.83 -17.24 15.97
N ALA A 47 0.82 -16.76 14.70
CA ALA A 47 1.98 -16.18 14.05
C ALA A 47 1.95 -14.63 13.99
N GLY A 48 0.83 -14.01 14.36
CA GLY A 48 0.66 -12.55 14.31
C GLY A 48 1.28 -11.82 15.49
N PHE A 49 1.66 -10.57 15.27
CA PHE A 49 2.11 -9.65 16.30
C PHE A 49 0.95 -8.78 16.77
N ALA A 50 0.69 -8.75 18.08
CA ALA A 50 -0.35 -7.86 18.62
C ALA A 50 -0.04 -6.40 18.32
N ASN A 51 -1.03 -5.69 17.76
CA ASN A 51 -0.90 -4.26 17.47
C ASN A 51 -0.56 -3.48 18.75
N PRO A 52 0.56 -2.77 18.81
CA PRO A 52 0.95 -2.02 20.00
C PRO A 52 0.11 -0.75 20.23
N LEU A 53 -0.58 -0.26 19.21
CA LEU A 53 -1.44 0.93 19.35
C LEU A 53 -2.84 0.52 19.79
N PRO A 54 -3.41 1.18 20.81
CA PRO A 54 -4.76 0.89 21.26
C PRO A 54 -5.82 1.43 20.30
N VAL A 55 -7.04 0.88 20.37
CA VAL A 55 -8.18 1.29 19.53
C VAL A 55 -8.45 2.79 19.59
N GLU A 56 -8.25 3.42 20.73
CA GLU A 56 -8.43 4.86 20.93
C GLU A 56 -7.45 5.70 20.09
N ALA A 57 -6.28 5.14 19.77
CA ALA A 57 -5.26 5.83 18.98
C ALA A 57 -5.40 5.59 17.47
N VAL A 58 -6.03 4.50 17.05
CA VAL A 58 -6.09 4.09 15.64
C VAL A 58 -7.51 3.98 15.10
N GLY A 59 -8.53 4.03 15.96
CA GLY A 59 -9.91 3.74 15.63
C GLY A 59 -10.22 2.22 15.66
N PRO A 60 -11.47 1.85 15.39
CA PRO A 60 -11.91 0.46 15.44
C PRO A 60 -11.05 -0.42 14.53
N TYR A 61 -10.62 -1.58 15.03
CA TYR A 61 -9.95 -2.57 14.21
C TYR A 61 -10.88 -3.11 13.14
N ARG A 62 -10.33 -3.28 11.93
CA ARG A 62 -11.04 -3.95 10.83
C ARG A 62 -11.01 -5.44 11.03
N THR A 63 -12.14 -6.09 10.89
CA THR A 63 -12.24 -7.55 10.99
C THR A 63 -11.83 -8.22 9.68
N PRO A 64 -11.51 -9.52 9.68
CA PRO A 64 -11.23 -10.26 8.46
C PRO A 64 -12.39 -10.27 7.45
N GLU A 65 -13.62 -10.05 7.91
CA GLU A 65 -14.83 -10.01 7.08
C GLU A 65 -15.06 -8.64 6.44
N SER A 66 -14.42 -7.57 6.94
CA SER A 66 -14.55 -6.23 6.37
C SER A 66 -13.93 -6.17 4.99
N ARG A 67 -14.75 -5.93 3.96
CA ARG A 67 -14.37 -5.93 2.55
C ARG A 67 -14.74 -4.64 1.86
N THR A 68 -13.92 -4.22 0.91
CA THR A 68 -14.29 -3.25 -0.12
C THR A 68 -14.55 -3.99 -1.42
N LEU A 69 -15.51 -3.50 -2.21
CA LEU A 69 -15.87 -4.11 -3.47
C LEU A 69 -14.67 -4.17 -4.42
N GLY A 70 -14.42 -5.34 -5.02
CA GLY A 70 -13.28 -5.56 -5.90
C GLY A 70 -13.46 -4.93 -7.29
N THR A 71 -14.71 -4.79 -7.73
CA THR A 71 -15.07 -4.13 -8.99
C THR A 71 -16.50 -3.62 -8.93
N GLN A 72 -16.85 -2.67 -9.82
CA GLN A 72 -18.23 -2.21 -10.04
C GLN A 72 -18.78 -2.71 -11.39
N GLN A 73 -18.01 -3.50 -12.14
CA GLN A 73 -18.45 -4.04 -13.42
C GLN A 73 -19.49 -5.13 -13.20
N GLU A 74 -20.70 -4.91 -13.72
CA GLU A 74 -21.87 -5.76 -13.48
C GLU A 74 -21.71 -7.14 -14.10
N ASP A 75 -21.11 -7.22 -15.27
CA ASP A 75 -20.81 -8.45 -16.00
C ASP A 75 -19.85 -9.40 -15.26
N ILE A 76 -18.96 -8.82 -14.44
CA ILE A 76 -18.05 -9.56 -13.57
C ILE A 76 -18.72 -9.90 -12.24
N LEU A 77 -19.43 -8.94 -11.64
CA LEU A 77 -20.05 -9.12 -10.31
C LEU A 77 -21.26 -10.06 -10.33
N ARG A 78 -22.15 -9.92 -11.31
CA ARG A 78 -23.41 -10.68 -11.36
C ARG A 78 -23.20 -12.19 -11.28
N PRO A 79 -22.32 -12.82 -12.08
CA PRO A 79 -22.07 -14.26 -12.00
C PRO A 79 -21.53 -14.72 -10.64
N LEU A 80 -20.79 -13.86 -9.93
CA LEU A 80 -20.26 -14.19 -8.62
C LEU A 80 -21.32 -14.05 -7.53
N VAL A 81 -22.09 -12.98 -7.56
CA VAL A 81 -23.19 -12.75 -6.60
C VAL A 81 -24.27 -13.85 -6.72
N GLU A 82 -24.63 -14.28 -7.94
CA GLU A 82 -25.57 -15.38 -8.17
C GLU A 82 -25.07 -16.71 -7.58
N ARG A 83 -23.76 -16.90 -7.47
CA ARG A 83 -23.09 -18.03 -6.79
C ARG A 83 -22.94 -17.83 -5.29
N GLY A 84 -23.42 -16.70 -4.71
CA GLY A 84 -23.22 -16.34 -3.31
C GLY A 84 -21.80 -15.90 -2.95
N LEU A 85 -21.00 -15.54 -3.96
CA LEU A 85 -19.63 -15.10 -3.79
C LEU A 85 -19.54 -13.57 -3.90
N TYR A 86 -18.80 -12.97 -2.99
CA TYR A 86 -18.64 -11.52 -2.92
C TYR A 86 -17.16 -11.16 -3.04
N PRO A 87 -16.66 -10.90 -4.26
CA PRO A 87 -15.26 -10.53 -4.45
C PRO A 87 -15.00 -9.16 -3.83
N GLY A 88 -14.03 -9.09 -2.97
CA GLY A 88 -13.68 -7.85 -2.31
C GLY A 88 -12.32 -7.92 -1.65
N PHE A 89 -11.55 -6.85 -1.80
CA PHE A 89 -10.29 -6.69 -1.07
C PHE A 89 -10.58 -6.47 0.41
N LEU A 90 -9.63 -6.84 1.27
CA LEU A 90 -9.68 -6.47 2.67
C LEU A 90 -9.79 -4.95 2.81
N GLU A 91 -10.71 -4.50 3.63
CA GLU A 91 -10.83 -3.07 3.92
C GLU A 91 -9.53 -2.57 4.57
N ALA A 92 -8.96 -1.49 4.04
CA ALA A 92 -7.81 -0.86 4.63
C ALA A 92 -8.14 -0.30 6.02
N GLY A 93 -7.21 -0.43 6.94
CA GLY A 93 -7.40 0.09 8.30
C GLY A 93 -6.59 -0.69 9.34
N PRO A 94 -6.68 -0.28 10.59
CA PRO A 94 -5.94 -0.92 11.67
C PRO A 94 -6.45 -2.35 11.91
N ARG A 95 -5.52 -3.25 12.21
CA ARG A 95 -5.78 -4.64 12.57
C ARG A 95 -5.30 -4.90 13.99
N GLU A 96 -5.97 -5.81 14.67
CA GLU A 96 -5.56 -6.27 16.00
C GLU A 96 -4.23 -7.03 15.94
N LEU A 97 -4.09 -7.88 14.93
CA LEU A 97 -2.86 -8.60 14.63
C LEU A 97 -2.16 -8.02 13.42
N LEU A 98 -0.86 -7.86 13.51
CA LEU A 98 0.04 -7.42 12.45
C LEU A 98 0.85 -8.62 11.96
N ARG A 99 1.08 -8.69 10.65
CA ARG A 99 1.88 -9.75 10.05
C ARG A 99 3.36 -9.63 10.42
N LEU A 100 3.88 -8.41 10.52
CA LEU A 100 5.29 -8.11 10.76
C LEU A 100 5.46 -7.54 12.17
N ASP A 101 6.61 -7.82 12.80
CA ASP A 101 6.98 -7.17 14.05
C ASP A 101 7.13 -5.67 13.82
N PRO A 102 6.24 -4.85 14.39
CA PRO A 102 6.26 -3.40 14.12
C PRO A 102 7.54 -2.71 14.62
N CYS A 103 8.33 -3.35 15.46
CA CYS A 103 9.58 -2.80 16.00
C CYS A 103 10.79 -3.09 15.11
N GLY A 104 10.76 -4.17 14.33
CA GLY A 104 11.88 -4.61 13.50
C GLY A 104 11.78 -4.25 12.02
N VAL A 105 10.62 -3.72 11.57
CA VAL A 105 10.33 -3.46 10.16
C VAL A 105 11.31 -2.50 9.49
N ARG A 106 11.82 -2.91 8.34
CA ARG A 106 12.58 -2.10 7.39
C ARG A 106 11.67 -1.77 6.22
N ALA A 107 11.40 -0.51 5.96
CA ALA A 107 10.46 -0.13 4.93
C ALA A 107 10.99 0.90 3.95
N ALA A 108 10.48 0.84 2.73
CA ALA A 108 10.74 1.80 1.67
C ALA A 108 9.46 2.59 1.33
N ILE A 109 9.62 3.85 0.97
CA ILE A 109 8.56 4.68 0.41
C ILE A 109 8.99 5.16 -0.97
N VAL A 110 8.16 4.89 -1.97
CA VAL A 110 8.31 5.37 -3.34
C VAL A 110 7.09 6.20 -3.71
N ALA A 111 7.30 7.38 -4.29
CA ALA A 111 6.23 8.22 -4.80
C ALA A 111 6.30 8.27 -6.32
N VAL A 112 5.23 7.90 -7.01
CA VAL A 112 5.20 7.70 -8.46
C VAL A 112 4.05 8.45 -9.12
N GLY A 113 4.21 8.76 -10.40
CA GLY A 113 3.19 9.44 -11.19
C GLY A 113 3.36 10.95 -11.25
N GLY A 114 2.25 11.68 -11.26
CA GLY A 114 2.22 13.14 -11.30
C GLY A 114 2.15 13.76 -9.90
N THR A 115 2.39 15.07 -9.84
CA THR A 115 2.28 15.83 -8.60
C THR A 115 0.85 15.81 -8.08
N ALA A 116 0.67 15.35 -6.84
CA ALA A 116 -0.61 15.36 -6.13
C ALA A 116 -0.48 16.14 -4.82
N PRO A 117 -1.49 16.93 -4.45
CA PRO A 117 -1.52 17.58 -3.15
C PRO A 117 -1.46 16.56 -2.01
N GLY A 118 -0.69 16.85 -0.97
CA GLY A 118 -0.63 16.03 0.23
C GLY A 118 0.33 14.85 0.20
N THR A 119 1.08 14.60 -0.89
CA THR A 119 2.06 13.49 -0.95
C THR A 119 3.05 13.55 0.21
N ASN A 120 3.59 14.71 0.53
CA ASN A 120 4.50 14.90 1.67
C ASN A 120 3.83 14.61 3.01
N ALA A 121 2.55 14.95 3.17
CA ALA A 121 1.78 14.63 4.37
C ALA A 121 1.57 13.11 4.54
N VAL A 122 1.36 12.40 3.44
CA VAL A 122 1.26 10.91 3.45
C VAL A 122 2.59 10.30 3.86
N ILE A 123 3.71 10.74 3.28
CA ILE A 123 5.06 10.29 3.65
C ILE A 123 5.28 10.49 5.16
N HIS A 124 5.03 11.70 5.65
CA HIS A 124 5.15 12.01 7.08
C HIS A 124 4.25 11.13 7.95
N ALA A 125 3.02 10.87 7.53
CA ALA A 125 2.07 10.03 8.27
C ALA A 125 2.56 8.57 8.37
N ILE A 126 3.15 8.01 7.32
CA ILE A 126 3.76 6.67 7.35
C ILE A 126 4.90 6.63 8.35
N VAL A 127 5.86 7.58 8.25
CA VAL A 127 7.00 7.66 9.18
C VAL A 127 6.53 7.80 10.62
N ARG A 128 5.57 8.70 10.86
CA ARG A 128 4.98 8.91 12.19
C ARG A 128 4.30 7.64 12.72
N ARG A 129 3.62 6.87 11.87
CA ARG A 129 2.98 5.62 12.27
C ARG A 129 4.01 4.59 12.75
N HIS A 130 5.08 4.38 12.01
CA HIS A 130 6.16 3.49 12.42
C HIS A 130 6.81 3.94 13.72
N THR A 131 7.12 5.22 13.87
CA THR A 131 7.64 5.78 15.12
C THR A 131 6.72 5.47 16.31
N ARG A 132 5.40 5.67 16.14
CA ARG A 132 4.42 5.42 17.20
C ARG A 132 4.32 3.92 17.56
N TYR A 133 4.50 3.01 16.61
CA TYR A 133 4.54 1.57 16.92
C TYR A 133 5.70 1.23 17.85
N VAL A 134 6.88 1.78 17.58
CA VAL A 134 8.06 1.57 18.44
C VAL A 134 7.86 2.16 19.83
N GLU A 135 7.42 3.42 19.90
CA GLU A 135 7.14 4.07 21.17
C GLU A 135 6.15 3.28 22.02
N ALA A 136 5.02 2.88 21.45
CA ALA A 136 4.00 2.11 22.16
C ALA A 136 4.49 0.73 22.58
N SER A 137 5.35 0.08 21.79
CA SER A 137 5.95 -1.20 22.16
C SER A 137 6.92 -1.06 23.31
N VAL A 138 7.73 -0.01 23.33
CA VAL A 138 8.63 0.30 24.46
C VAL A 138 7.83 0.63 25.72
N GLU A 139 6.81 1.48 25.62
CA GLU A 139 5.92 1.82 26.73
C GLU A 139 5.29 0.53 27.36
N ARG A 140 4.77 -0.37 26.52
CA ARG A 140 4.21 -1.66 26.99
C ARG A 140 5.26 -2.52 27.68
N TRP A 141 6.47 -2.59 27.16
CA TRP A 141 7.57 -3.34 27.78
C TRP A 141 7.94 -2.77 29.16
N GLU A 142 7.98 -1.45 29.28
CA GLU A 142 8.21 -0.78 30.56
C GLU A 142 7.09 -1.03 31.58
N GLN A 143 5.82 -0.93 31.15
CA GLN A 143 4.64 -1.21 31.98
C GLN A 143 4.61 -2.66 32.48
N ARG A 144 5.14 -3.62 31.72
CA ARG A 144 5.29 -5.02 32.14
C ARG A 144 6.51 -5.27 33.03
N GLY A 145 7.10 -4.23 33.59
CA GLY A 145 8.26 -4.35 34.46
C GLY A 145 9.53 -4.73 33.76
N ARG A 146 9.65 -4.40 32.45
CA ARG A 146 10.84 -4.69 31.61
C ARG A 146 11.12 -6.17 31.45
N GLN A 147 10.09 -6.99 31.50
CA GLN A 147 10.20 -8.44 31.29
C GLN A 147 10.42 -8.74 29.79
N GLY A 148 11.33 -9.68 29.52
CA GLY A 148 11.69 -10.06 28.18
C GLY A 148 12.69 -9.09 27.52
N GLN A 149 12.95 -9.30 26.25
CA GLN A 149 13.85 -8.45 25.48
C GLN A 149 13.20 -7.07 25.23
N ARG A 150 13.97 -6.01 25.42
CA ARG A 150 13.53 -4.67 25.03
C ARG A 150 13.25 -4.64 23.52
N PRO A 151 12.08 -4.09 23.10
CA PRO A 151 11.82 -3.93 21.68
C PRO A 151 12.98 -3.21 20.97
N ALA A 152 13.49 -3.80 19.90
CA ALA A 152 14.52 -3.16 19.09
C ALA A 152 13.93 -1.90 18.47
N CYS A 153 14.75 -0.87 18.31
CA CYS A 153 14.34 0.27 17.52
C CYS A 153 14.17 -0.16 16.05
N THR A 154 13.24 0.42 15.35
CA THR A 154 12.91 0.14 13.95
C THR A 154 14.14 -0.01 13.09
N GLY A 155 14.04 -0.89 12.12
CA GLY A 155 14.84 -0.77 10.93
C GLY A 155 14.63 0.60 10.29
N PRO A 156 15.59 1.11 9.51
CA PRO A 156 15.47 2.40 8.86
C PRO A 156 14.28 2.43 7.89
N LEU A 157 13.59 3.57 7.87
CA LEU A 157 12.62 3.88 6.83
C LEU A 157 13.34 4.64 5.73
N PHE A 158 13.24 4.17 4.51
CA PHE A 158 13.90 4.77 3.36
C PHE A 158 12.91 5.47 2.44
N GLY A 159 13.25 6.67 1.97
CA GLY A 159 12.57 7.32 0.86
C GLY A 159 13.39 7.17 -0.41
N PHE A 160 12.82 6.60 -1.46
CA PHE A 160 13.49 6.46 -2.74
C PHE A 160 13.21 7.67 -3.63
N LEU A 161 14.27 8.30 -4.09
CA LEU A 161 14.16 9.47 -4.97
C LEU A 161 13.67 9.06 -6.35
N ASN A 162 12.76 9.86 -6.92
CA ASN A 162 12.16 9.64 -8.24
C ASN A 162 11.42 8.29 -8.37
N GLY A 163 10.73 7.87 -7.33
CA GLY A 163 9.83 6.73 -7.37
C GLY A 163 10.52 5.41 -7.67
N PHE A 164 9.98 4.64 -8.62
CA PHE A 164 10.54 3.34 -9.01
C PHE A 164 11.96 3.43 -9.59
N GLU A 165 12.31 4.56 -10.22
CA GLU A 165 13.67 4.80 -10.72
C GLU A 165 14.71 4.70 -9.59
N GLY A 166 14.37 5.21 -8.40
CA GLY A 166 15.22 5.10 -7.22
C GLY A 166 15.42 3.66 -6.74
N LEU A 167 14.41 2.80 -6.86
CA LEU A 167 14.56 1.36 -6.54
C LEU A 167 15.54 0.63 -7.47
N MET A 168 15.77 1.17 -8.67
CA MET A 168 16.69 0.61 -9.64
C MET A 168 18.14 0.99 -9.35
N ALA A 169 18.40 1.89 -8.40
CA ALA A 169 19.77 2.31 -8.06
C ALA A 169 20.60 1.12 -7.58
N PRO A 170 21.85 1.00 -8.04
CA PRO A 170 22.71 -0.12 -7.67
C PRO A 170 23.02 -0.15 -6.17
N GLN A 171 23.16 -1.36 -5.65
CA GLN A 171 23.59 -1.64 -4.29
C GLN A 171 25.12 -1.49 -4.13
N PRO A 172 25.67 -1.21 -2.92
CA PRO A 172 24.94 -0.95 -1.66
C PRO A 172 24.34 0.47 -1.58
N TRP A 173 23.19 0.59 -0.94
CA TRP A 173 22.64 1.89 -0.61
C TRP A 173 23.21 2.44 0.72
N PRO A 174 23.35 3.77 0.87
CA PRO A 174 23.42 4.79 -0.18
C PRO A 174 24.79 4.79 -0.86
N ALA A 175 24.83 4.79 -2.16
CA ALA A 175 26.08 5.01 -2.90
C ALA A 175 26.32 6.51 -3.13
N ALA A 176 27.51 6.96 -2.90
CA ALA A 176 27.87 8.37 -2.91
C ALA A 176 27.70 9.11 -4.28
N ALA A 177 27.45 8.39 -5.35
CA ALA A 177 27.46 8.94 -6.70
C ALA A 177 26.09 8.86 -7.45
N VAL A 178 25.08 8.21 -6.88
CA VAL A 178 23.71 8.14 -7.43
C VAL A 178 22.79 8.54 -6.30
N PRO A 179 21.70 9.29 -6.55
CA PRO A 179 20.75 9.59 -5.48
C PRO A 179 20.14 8.26 -4.96
N GLY A 180 20.80 7.70 -3.95
CA GLY A 180 20.32 6.54 -3.21
C GLY A 180 19.12 6.89 -2.36
N PRO A 181 18.52 5.91 -1.67
CA PRO A 181 17.46 6.17 -0.72
C PRO A 181 17.98 7.07 0.40
N MET A 182 17.16 8.01 0.81
CA MET A 182 17.40 8.80 2.00
C MET A 182 16.70 8.16 3.20
N GLU A 183 17.37 8.13 4.34
CA GLU A 183 16.74 7.73 5.59
C GLU A 183 15.70 8.77 6.02
N LEU A 184 14.49 8.33 6.33
CA LEU A 184 13.37 9.17 6.70
C LEU A 184 13.21 9.19 8.22
N THR A 185 13.38 10.36 8.81
CA THR A 185 13.11 10.59 10.23
C THR A 185 11.83 11.39 10.43
N LEU A 186 11.26 11.28 11.63
CA LEU A 186 10.07 12.08 11.99
C LEU A 186 10.37 13.58 11.93
N GLU A 187 11.56 14.00 12.38
CA GLU A 187 11.99 15.39 12.37
C GLU A 187 12.11 15.92 10.95
N GLU A 188 12.75 15.18 10.05
CA GLU A 188 12.95 15.62 8.68
C GLU A 188 11.63 15.70 7.92
N THR A 189 10.80 14.64 8.00
CA THR A 189 9.52 14.61 7.29
C THR A 189 8.48 15.59 7.84
N ALA A 190 8.59 16.00 9.11
CA ALA A 190 7.75 17.06 9.67
C ALA A 190 7.95 18.42 8.97
N LYS A 191 9.15 18.70 8.47
CA LYS A 191 9.46 19.95 7.71
C LYS A 191 8.76 19.96 6.35
N TRP A 192 8.43 18.77 5.81
CA TRP A 192 7.82 18.63 4.48
C TRP A 192 6.29 18.59 4.52
N ARG A 193 5.71 18.16 5.62
CA ARG A 193 4.31 17.80 5.77
C ARG A 193 3.34 18.78 5.10
N ASP A 194 3.57 20.05 5.31
CA ASP A 194 2.67 21.12 4.86
C ASP A 194 3.20 21.83 3.60
N THR A 195 4.23 21.26 2.94
CA THR A 195 4.80 21.81 1.71
C THR A 195 4.18 21.17 0.47
N ALA A 196 4.10 21.94 -0.62
CA ALA A 196 3.62 21.45 -1.89
C ALA A 196 4.65 20.53 -2.57
N GLY A 197 4.16 19.68 -3.46
CA GLY A 197 4.99 18.76 -4.24
C GLY A 197 5.32 17.47 -3.50
N CYS A 198 6.45 16.86 -3.86
CA CYS A 198 6.98 15.66 -3.24
C CYS A 198 8.49 15.80 -3.04
N GLN A 199 8.95 15.73 -1.81
CA GLN A 199 10.38 15.88 -1.49
C GLN A 199 11.22 14.69 -1.98
N LEU A 200 10.60 13.52 -2.16
CA LEU A 200 11.26 12.36 -2.76
C LEU A 200 11.35 12.46 -4.29
N GLY A 201 10.79 13.52 -4.89
CA GLY A 201 10.61 13.56 -6.34
C GLY A 201 9.52 12.59 -6.80
N LEU A 202 9.18 12.71 -8.06
CA LEU A 202 8.15 11.88 -8.71
C LEU A 202 8.67 11.50 -10.10
N SER A 203 8.46 10.26 -10.50
CA SER A 203 8.71 9.85 -11.89
C SER A 203 7.54 9.02 -12.42
N ARG A 204 7.43 8.98 -13.74
CA ARG A 204 6.50 8.12 -14.48
C ARG A 204 7.26 6.94 -15.07
N TYR A 205 8.17 6.39 -14.30
CA TYR A 205 9.00 5.28 -14.73
C TYR A 205 8.12 4.06 -15.01
N ASP A 206 8.26 3.52 -16.21
CA ASP A 206 7.47 2.39 -16.65
C ASP A 206 8.23 1.08 -16.45
N PHE A 207 7.68 0.20 -15.61
CA PHE A 207 8.19 -1.16 -15.42
C PHE A 207 7.88 -2.11 -16.59
N SER A 208 7.16 -1.66 -17.64
CA SER A 208 6.80 -2.53 -18.77
C SER A 208 7.98 -2.92 -19.65
N ALA A 209 9.10 -2.21 -19.56
CA ALA A 209 10.28 -2.40 -20.40
C ALA A 209 11.28 -3.36 -19.75
N GLY A 210 11.51 -4.53 -20.37
CA GLY A 210 12.57 -5.47 -19.99
C GLY A 210 12.47 -6.07 -18.58
N ASP A 211 13.61 -6.39 -17.99
CA ASP A 211 13.71 -7.02 -16.66
C ASP A 211 13.69 -6.02 -15.48
N LEU A 212 13.22 -4.80 -15.68
CA LEU A 212 13.31 -3.73 -14.70
C LEU A 212 12.59 -4.07 -13.38
N VAL A 213 11.44 -4.70 -13.46
CA VAL A 213 10.71 -5.10 -12.26
C VAL A 213 11.47 -6.17 -11.47
N HIS A 214 12.14 -7.11 -12.14
CA HIS A 214 12.96 -8.13 -11.48
C HIS A 214 14.18 -7.50 -10.82
N GLN A 215 14.83 -6.54 -11.47
CA GLN A 215 15.93 -5.78 -10.86
C GLN A 215 15.48 -5.00 -9.61
N ALA A 216 14.30 -4.37 -9.65
CA ALA A 216 13.74 -3.72 -8.47
C ALA A 216 13.46 -4.72 -7.34
N ALA A 217 12.91 -5.89 -7.65
CA ALA A 217 12.66 -6.95 -6.68
C ALA A 217 13.98 -7.46 -6.04
N GLU A 218 15.01 -7.70 -6.84
CA GLU A 218 16.34 -8.07 -6.35
C GLU A 218 16.92 -7.00 -5.42
N ASN A 219 16.77 -5.73 -5.75
CA ASN A 219 17.22 -4.63 -4.92
C ASN A 219 16.46 -4.54 -3.59
N VAL A 220 15.14 -4.75 -3.60
CA VAL A 220 14.30 -4.81 -2.39
C VAL A 220 14.78 -5.93 -1.46
N ILE A 221 15.03 -7.12 -2.02
CA ILE A 221 15.52 -8.30 -1.29
C ILE A 221 16.94 -8.07 -0.76
N ALA A 222 17.82 -7.53 -1.59
CA ALA A 222 19.20 -7.25 -1.20
C ALA A 222 19.31 -6.20 -0.09
N ALA A 223 18.33 -5.29 0.00
CA ALA A 223 18.23 -4.30 1.06
C ALA A 223 17.53 -4.80 2.32
N ASP A 224 17.09 -6.06 2.32
CA ASP A 224 16.37 -6.68 3.44
C ASP A 224 15.15 -5.84 3.86
N LEU A 225 14.35 -5.43 2.87
CA LEU A 225 13.14 -4.65 3.11
C LEU A 225 11.94 -5.57 3.34
N ASP A 226 11.15 -5.24 4.35
CA ASP A 226 9.93 -5.96 4.70
C ASP A 226 8.68 -5.34 4.05
N ILE A 227 8.71 -4.02 3.82
CA ILE A 227 7.57 -3.29 3.25
C ILE A 227 8.05 -2.29 2.19
N VAL A 228 7.33 -2.23 1.07
CA VAL A 228 7.45 -1.16 0.07
C VAL A 228 6.11 -0.43 -0.02
N TYR A 229 6.08 0.82 0.42
CA TYR A 229 4.92 1.71 0.25
C TYR A 229 5.01 2.41 -1.10
N VAL A 230 3.95 2.29 -1.90
CA VAL A 230 3.85 2.95 -3.20
C VAL A 230 2.76 4.02 -3.16
N ILE A 231 3.14 5.27 -3.25
CA ILE A 231 2.22 6.41 -3.28
C ILE A 231 2.05 6.83 -4.73
N GLY A 232 0.88 6.64 -5.32
CA GLY A 232 0.66 6.97 -6.74
C GLY A 232 -0.78 6.78 -7.18
N GLY A 233 -1.04 7.05 -8.44
CA GLY A 233 -2.29 6.74 -9.13
C GLY A 233 -2.22 5.38 -9.86
N ASP A 234 -3.05 5.21 -10.90
CA ASP A 234 -3.22 3.92 -11.61
C ASP A 234 -1.91 3.31 -12.11
N GLY A 235 -1.02 4.10 -12.72
CA GLY A 235 0.28 3.62 -13.16
C GLY A 235 1.17 3.18 -11.99
N GLY A 236 1.08 3.85 -10.85
CA GLY A 236 1.74 3.47 -9.61
C GLY A 236 1.22 2.14 -9.06
N MET A 237 -0.10 1.97 -9.06
CA MET A 237 -0.75 0.73 -8.61
C MET A 237 -0.39 -0.46 -9.52
N GLN A 238 -0.34 -0.26 -10.84
CA GLN A 238 0.11 -1.30 -11.77
C GLN A 238 1.59 -1.67 -11.53
N GLY A 239 2.45 -0.68 -11.32
CA GLY A 239 3.85 -0.91 -10.97
C GLY A 239 4.01 -1.64 -9.65
N ALA A 240 3.23 -1.27 -8.63
CA ALA A 240 3.19 -1.95 -7.32
C ALA A 240 2.77 -3.43 -7.47
N LYS A 241 1.71 -3.71 -8.26
CA LYS A 241 1.27 -5.09 -8.55
C LYS A 241 2.38 -5.91 -9.19
N ARG A 242 3.04 -5.38 -10.23
CA ARG A 242 4.15 -6.06 -10.91
C ARG A 242 5.33 -6.33 -9.97
N LEU A 243 5.68 -5.35 -9.13
CA LEU A 243 6.73 -5.54 -8.12
C LEU A 243 6.36 -6.64 -7.13
N TRP A 244 5.13 -6.65 -6.63
CA TRP A 244 4.63 -7.68 -5.76
C TRP A 244 4.66 -9.07 -6.41
N GLU A 245 4.23 -9.19 -7.67
CA GLU A 245 4.29 -10.46 -8.42
C GLU A 245 5.73 -10.96 -8.59
N ALA A 246 6.67 -10.05 -8.91
CA ALA A 246 8.08 -10.39 -9.04
C ALA A 246 8.68 -10.86 -7.70
N LEU A 247 8.36 -10.17 -6.60
CA LEU A 247 8.77 -10.56 -5.25
C LEU A 247 8.18 -11.91 -4.87
N ARG A 248 6.90 -12.13 -5.10
CA ARG A 248 6.22 -13.39 -4.76
C ARG A 248 6.78 -14.58 -5.52
N ASN A 249 7.28 -14.39 -6.74
CA ASN A 249 7.93 -15.42 -7.54
C ASN A 249 9.41 -15.65 -7.16
N HIS A 250 9.97 -14.81 -6.30
CA HIS A 250 11.35 -14.95 -5.84
C HIS A 250 11.42 -15.71 -4.51
N PRO A 251 12.33 -16.70 -4.34
CA PRO A 251 12.38 -17.55 -3.14
C PRO A 251 12.53 -16.80 -1.80
N LYS A 252 13.13 -15.61 -1.84
CA LYS A 252 13.35 -14.75 -0.65
C LYS A 252 12.39 -13.58 -0.56
N GLY A 253 11.48 -13.42 -1.53
CA GLY A 253 10.61 -12.25 -1.61
C GLY A 253 9.20 -12.49 -1.06
N LEU A 254 8.89 -13.72 -0.63
CA LEU A 254 7.55 -14.13 -0.17
C LEU A 254 7.04 -13.31 1.02
N ASP A 255 7.94 -12.82 1.88
CA ASP A 255 7.59 -12.09 3.10
C ASP A 255 7.53 -10.57 2.90
N VAL A 256 7.90 -10.07 1.73
CA VAL A 256 7.85 -8.63 1.44
C VAL A 256 6.42 -8.20 1.13
N SER A 257 5.94 -7.17 1.83
CA SER A 257 4.64 -6.56 1.58
C SER A 257 4.78 -5.35 0.65
N VAL A 258 3.92 -5.25 -0.38
CA VAL A 258 3.78 -4.05 -1.22
C VAL A 258 2.41 -3.43 -0.91
N VAL A 259 2.40 -2.14 -0.52
CA VAL A 259 1.23 -1.43 0.01
C VAL A 259 0.97 -0.15 -0.77
#